data_5601c65c7f7d7591f600136378db7339
#
_entry.id   5601c65c7f7d7591f600136378db7339
#
_cell.length_a   1.000
_cell.length_b   1.000
_cell.length_c   1.000
_cell.angle_alpha   90.00
_cell.angle_beta   90.00
_cell.angle_gamma   90.00
#
_symmetry.space_group_name_H-M   'P 1'
#
loop_
_entity.id
_entity.type
_entity.pdbx_description
1 polymer ?
#
loop_
_entity_poly.entity_id
_entity_poly.type
_entity_poly.pdbx_seq_one_letter_code
_entity_poly.pdbx_strand_id
1 'polypeptide(L)'
;ILHEIIQIVENGHETITPMALGKIISKKFNIKIFEAGRFVKRLITSSHLRFSDLHGRTVIEKSFEKPVRISDHVILKPSMMDFKAGDDDLVVNITPGASFGNGQHPSSRLAVRAIEYLLRKTDLISVGGDTAFLDIGTGTGILAITALGFGITRGVGIDIDPCARREAMENAVQNYVEDRFQVRDQDLSEIQSRFDLILANLRSPTLSRIFKQMGTLLKQPGAMILSGIKAD
;
A
#
# COMPACT_ATOMS: atom_id res chain seq x y z
N ILE A 1 -14.22 20.75 8.80
CA ILE A 1 -12.97 20.97 9.56
C ILE A 1 -12.21 19.67 9.80
N LEU A 2 -12.77 18.65 10.50
CA LEU A 2 -12.03 17.41 10.83
C LEU A 2 -11.55 16.68 9.56
N HIS A 3 -12.41 16.52 8.57
CA HIS A 3 -12.07 15.92 7.27
C HIS A 3 -10.94 16.69 6.55
N GLU A 4 -11.03 18.00 6.53
CA GLU A 4 -10.00 18.85 5.89
C GLU A 4 -8.65 18.81 6.62
N ILE A 5 -8.65 18.62 7.95
CA ILE A 5 -7.40 18.42 8.71
C ILE A 5 -6.74 17.10 8.31
N ILE A 6 -7.54 16.02 8.15
CA ILE A 6 -7.03 14.73 7.67
C ILE A 6 -6.43 14.90 6.27
N GLN A 7 -7.12 15.61 5.37
CA GLN A 7 -6.61 15.88 4.03
C GLN A 7 -5.30 16.71 4.02
N ILE A 8 -5.13 17.64 4.95
CA ILE A 8 -3.86 18.39 5.09
C ILE A 8 -2.71 17.43 5.40
N VAL A 9 -2.95 16.44 6.28
CA VAL A 9 -1.94 15.44 6.62
C VAL A 9 -1.70 14.46 5.47
N GLU A 10 -2.76 14.09 4.74
CA GLU A 10 -2.68 13.15 3.61
C GLU A 10 -1.98 13.73 2.38
N ASN A 11 -2.26 14.98 2.07
CA ASN A 11 -1.75 15.66 0.86
C ASN A 11 -0.43 16.40 1.12
N GLY A 12 0.02 16.47 2.37
CA GLY A 12 1.31 17.02 2.72
C GLY A 12 2.43 16.13 2.17
N HIS A 13 3.28 16.68 1.30
CA HIS A 13 4.49 15.99 0.79
C HIS A 13 5.59 15.90 1.85
N GLU A 14 5.45 16.64 2.96
CA GLU A 14 6.41 16.69 4.07
C GLU A 14 5.76 16.19 5.36
N THR A 15 6.58 15.58 6.20
CA THR A 15 6.18 15.17 7.54
C THR A 15 5.84 16.38 8.39
N ILE A 16 4.63 16.38 8.96
CA ILE A 16 4.10 17.53 9.71
C ILE A 16 4.27 17.28 11.21
N THR A 17 4.95 18.21 11.91
CA THR A 17 5.00 18.18 13.38
C THR A 17 3.67 18.64 13.98
N PRO A 18 3.34 18.23 15.24
CA PRO A 18 2.11 18.67 15.92
C PRO A 18 1.95 20.19 15.95
N MET A 19 3.06 20.91 16.19
CA MET A 19 3.06 22.38 16.23
C MET A 19 2.81 22.99 14.85
N ALA A 20 3.44 22.46 13.79
CA ALA A 20 3.24 22.93 12.43
C ALA A 20 1.80 22.71 11.98
N LEU A 21 1.24 21.53 12.24
CA LEU A 21 -0.16 21.23 11.93
C LEU A 21 -1.11 22.18 12.67
N GLY A 22 -0.87 22.43 13.96
CA GLY A 22 -1.65 23.39 14.74
C GLY A 22 -1.66 24.79 14.14
N LYS A 23 -0.49 25.29 13.67
CA LYS A 23 -0.38 26.59 12.99
C LYS A 23 -1.13 26.64 11.67
N ILE A 24 -1.03 25.59 10.86
CA ILE A 24 -1.75 25.47 9.57
C ILE A 24 -3.27 25.52 9.81
N ILE A 25 -3.77 24.72 10.75
CA ILE A 25 -5.20 24.68 11.12
C ILE A 25 -5.66 26.04 11.62
N SER A 26 -4.92 26.66 12.56
CA SER A 26 -5.22 27.96 13.13
C SER A 26 -5.38 29.02 12.04
N LYS A 27 -4.45 29.05 11.08
CA LYS A 27 -4.47 30.00 9.95
C LYS A 27 -5.62 29.69 8.98
N LYS A 28 -5.80 28.42 8.61
CA LYS A 28 -6.79 28.02 7.59
C LYS A 28 -8.23 28.26 8.04
N PHE A 29 -8.52 27.98 9.31
CA PHE A 29 -9.88 28.08 9.86
C PHE A 29 -10.13 29.33 10.70
N ASN A 30 -9.14 30.23 10.79
CA ASN A 30 -9.20 31.46 11.60
C ASN A 30 -9.61 31.19 13.05
N ILE A 31 -9.01 30.20 13.69
CA ILE A 31 -9.25 29.80 15.07
C ILE A 31 -7.98 29.96 15.93
N LYS A 32 -8.13 30.01 17.23
CA LYS A 32 -6.97 30.11 18.14
C LYS A 32 -6.15 28.81 18.07
N ILE A 33 -4.82 28.93 18.20
CA ILE A 33 -3.87 27.79 18.17
C ILE A 33 -4.26 26.69 19.19
N PHE A 34 -4.78 27.08 20.34
CA PHE A 34 -5.26 26.16 21.37
C PHE A 34 -6.46 25.32 20.87
N GLU A 35 -7.40 25.93 20.16
CA GLU A 35 -8.55 25.24 19.56
C GLU A 35 -8.09 24.30 18.44
N ALA A 36 -7.15 24.73 17.62
CA ALA A 36 -6.51 23.89 16.62
C ALA A 36 -5.89 22.62 17.26
N GLY A 37 -5.17 22.77 18.36
CA GLY A 37 -4.61 21.65 19.12
C GLY A 37 -5.67 20.68 19.66
N ARG A 38 -6.86 21.16 20.05
CA ARG A 38 -7.98 20.31 20.47
C ARG A 38 -8.53 19.46 19.33
N PHE A 39 -8.62 20.00 18.11
CA PHE A 39 -9.01 19.22 16.94
C PHE A 39 -7.99 18.13 16.62
N VAL A 40 -6.70 18.45 16.65
CA VAL A 40 -5.63 17.45 16.44
C VAL A 40 -5.72 16.35 17.50
N LYS A 41 -5.82 16.72 18.79
CA LYS A 41 -5.96 15.74 19.87
C LYS A 41 -7.20 14.85 19.68
N ARG A 42 -8.33 15.43 19.27
CA ARG A 42 -9.55 14.66 18.99
C ARG A 42 -9.34 13.65 17.87
N LEU A 43 -8.66 14.02 16.77
CA LEU A 43 -8.36 13.13 15.66
C LEU A 43 -7.41 12.00 16.08
N ILE A 44 -6.45 12.26 16.95
CA ILE A 44 -5.57 11.23 17.52
C ILE A 44 -6.36 10.29 18.44
N THR A 45 -7.14 10.83 19.39
CA THR A 45 -7.94 10.01 20.30
C THR A 45 -8.98 9.16 19.57
N SER A 46 -9.47 9.62 18.42
CA SER A 46 -10.41 8.87 17.59
C SER A 46 -9.72 8.01 16.52
N SER A 47 -8.42 7.78 16.64
CA SER A 47 -7.60 6.95 15.71
C SER A 47 -7.73 7.33 14.23
N HIS A 48 -7.92 8.61 13.92
CA HIS A 48 -7.81 9.12 12.54
C HIS A 48 -6.39 9.58 12.22
N LEU A 49 -5.70 10.14 13.21
CA LEU A 49 -4.29 10.51 13.17
C LEU A 49 -3.54 9.79 14.28
N ARG A 50 -2.24 9.64 14.12
CA ARG A 50 -1.35 9.10 15.14
C ARG A 50 -0.06 9.91 15.24
N PHE A 51 0.62 9.79 16.36
CA PHE A 51 2.02 10.20 16.47
C PHE A 51 2.92 9.12 15.90
N SER A 52 3.98 9.54 15.23
CA SER A 52 5.07 8.69 14.75
C SER A 52 6.39 9.36 15.08
N ASP A 53 7.46 8.59 15.23
CA ASP A 53 8.82 9.12 15.32
C ASP A 53 9.50 9.01 13.96
N LEU A 54 10.05 10.11 13.47
CA LEU A 54 10.84 10.14 12.27
C LEU A 54 12.20 10.78 12.57
N HIS A 55 13.24 9.96 12.67
CA HIS A 55 14.61 10.40 12.96
C HIS A 55 14.70 11.25 14.25
N GLY A 56 14.03 10.81 15.32
CA GLY A 56 14.01 11.52 16.60
C GLY A 56 13.10 12.77 16.63
N ARG A 57 12.21 12.92 15.66
CA ARG A 57 11.21 14.00 15.61
C ARG A 57 9.80 13.42 15.67
N THR A 58 9.00 13.86 16.62
CA THR A 58 7.58 13.52 16.66
C THR A 58 6.86 14.20 15.51
N VAL A 59 6.21 13.39 14.67
CA VAL A 59 5.38 13.83 13.54
C VAL A 59 3.95 13.29 13.68
N ILE A 60 3.03 13.88 12.95
CA ILE A 60 1.65 13.40 12.84
C ILE A 60 1.45 12.76 11.49
N GLU A 61 0.89 11.56 11.51
CA GLU A 61 0.55 10.78 10.35
C GLU A 61 -0.92 10.34 10.41
N LYS A 62 -1.45 9.93 9.26
CA LYS A 62 -2.74 9.23 9.21
C LYS A 62 -2.64 7.92 9.99
N SER A 63 -3.64 7.62 10.79
CA SER A 63 -3.74 6.33 11.46
C SER A 63 -4.32 5.28 10.52
N PHE A 64 -3.75 4.08 10.55
CA PHE A 64 -4.23 2.90 9.83
C PHE A 64 -4.89 1.87 10.78
N GLU A 65 -5.24 2.31 11.98
CA GLU A 65 -6.05 1.53 12.92
C GLU A 65 -7.54 1.46 12.53
N LYS A 66 -7.92 2.16 11.46
CA LYS A 66 -9.27 2.21 10.87
C LYS A 66 -9.20 1.96 9.37
N PRO A 67 -10.34 1.62 8.74
CA PRO A 67 -10.42 1.53 7.29
C PRO A 67 -9.99 2.86 6.64
N VAL A 68 -9.08 2.76 5.68
CA VAL A 68 -8.49 3.90 4.98
C VAL A 68 -8.63 3.71 3.49
N ARG A 69 -9.31 4.64 2.82
CA ARG A 69 -9.33 4.69 1.35
C ARG A 69 -7.97 5.17 0.84
N ILE A 70 -7.31 4.39 0.01
CA ILE A 70 -5.97 4.69 -0.52
C ILE A 70 -5.95 4.97 -2.02
N SER A 71 -7.02 4.61 -2.71
CA SER A 71 -7.26 4.93 -4.12
C SER A 71 -8.77 5.11 -4.37
N ASP A 72 -9.19 5.26 -5.61
CA ASP A 72 -10.61 5.48 -5.93
C ASP A 72 -11.50 4.34 -5.42
N HIS A 73 -11.02 3.09 -5.52
CA HIS A 73 -11.80 1.90 -5.18
C HIS A 73 -11.12 0.98 -4.16
N VAL A 74 -9.91 1.30 -3.67
CA VAL A 74 -9.23 0.45 -2.69
C VAL A 74 -9.30 1.01 -1.29
N ILE A 75 -9.79 0.20 -0.38
CA ILE A 75 -9.85 0.49 1.05
C ILE A 75 -8.98 -0.53 1.78
N LEU A 76 -7.97 -0.06 2.49
CA LEU A 76 -7.23 -0.89 3.44
C LEU A 76 -7.97 -0.92 4.77
N LYS A 77 -8.06 -2.10 5.37
CA LYS A 77 -8.75 -2.31 6.63
C LYS A 77 -7.97 -3.27 7.52
N PRO A 78 -7.84 -2.98 8.83
CA PRO A 78 -7.41 -3.99 9.80
C PRO A 78 -8.38 -5.19 9.77
N SER A 79 -7.83 -6.43 9.75
CA SER A 79 -8.64 -7.66 9.57
C SER A 79 -9.79 -7.81 10.56
N MET A 80 -9.57 -7.42 11.82
CA MET A 80 -10.54 -7.60 12.92
C MET A 80 -11.64 -6.54 12.97
N MET A 81 -11.72 -5.64 11.99
CA MET A 81 -12.67 -4.53 12.03
C MET A 81 -13.82 -4.75 11.05
N ASP A 82 -15.06 -4.59 11.53
CA ASP A 82 -16.23 -4.56 10.67
C ASP A 82 -16.25 -3.26 9.85
N PHE A 83 -16.51 -3.40 8.56
CA PHE A 83 -16.61 -2.27 7.64
C PHE A 83 -17.56 -2.60 6.50
N LYS A 84 -18.51 -1.71 6.24
CA LYS A 84 -19.41 -1.81 5.08
C LYS A 84 -18.80 -1.02 3.93
N ALA A 85 -18.34 -1.73 2.91
CA ALA A 85 -17.81 -1.17 1.67
C ALA A 85 -18.96 -0.72 0.74
N GLY A 86 -18.66 0.18 -0.20
CA GLY A 86 -19.51 0.43 -1.35
C GLY A 86 -19.40 -0.74 -2.36
N ASP A 87 -20.39 -0.80 -3.28
CA ASP A 87 -20.47 -1.92 -4.23
C ASP A 87 -19.26 -2.04 -5.16
N ASP A 88 -18.58 -0.93 -5.44
CA ASP A 88 -17.39 -0.86 -6.30
C ASP A 88 -16.07 -0.91 -5.51
N ASP A 89 -16.12 -1.01 -4.18
CA ASP A 89 -14.93 -0.95 -3.34
C ASP A 89 -14.26 -2.32 -3.20
N LEU A 90 -12.96 -2.37 -3.47
CA LEU A 90 -12.09 -3.47 -3.09
C LEU A 90 -11.57 -3.24 -1.67
N VAL A 91 -12.03 -4.05 -0.73
CA VAL A 91 -11.51 -4.05 0.64
C VAL A 91 -10.35 -5.01 0.74
N VAL A 92 -9.18 -4.49 1.10
CA VAL A 92 -7.97 -5.27 1.36
C VAL A 92 -7.74 -5.33 2.87
N ASN A 93 -7.88 -6.53 3.43
CA ASN A 93 -7.64 -6.78 4.84
C ASN A 93 -6.14 -6.99 5.08
N ILE A 94 -5.54 -6.17 5.92
CA ILE A 94 -4.13 -6.29 6.30
C ILE A 94 -4.01 -6.35 7.82
N THR A 95 -3.46 -7.44 8.30
CA THR A 95 -3.11 -7.55 9.72
C THR A 95 -1.87 -6.71 9.99
N PRO A 96 -1.89 -5.84 11.02
CA PRO A 96 -0.69 -5.12 11.43
C PRO A 96 0.42 -6.10 11.84
N GLY A 97 1.57 -5.98 11.21
CA GLY A 97 2.74 -6.83 11.45
C GLY A 97 4.03 -6.02 11.42
N ALA A 98 5.16 -6.71 11.44
CA ALA A 98 6.49 -6.10 11.38
C ALA A 98 6.94 -5.84 9.94
N SER A 99 6.35 -6.51 8.96
CA SER A 99 6.76 -6.44 7.57
C SER A 99 6.32 -5.15 6.89
N PHE A 100 7.08 -4.78 5.85
CA PHE A 100 6.74 -3.62 5.03
C PHE A 100 5.48 -3.89 4.19
N GLY A 101 4.69 -2.83 3.93
CA GLY A 101 3.53 -2.93 3.05
C GLY A 101 2.17 -2.86 3.76
N ASN A 102 2.13 -2.37 5.00
CA ASN A 102 0.86 -2.14 5.72
C ASN A 102 0.04 -0.94 5.19
N GLY A 103 0.41 -0.39 4.04
CA GLY A 103 -0.27 0.74 3.39
C GLY A 103 0.04 2.12 3.97
N GLN A 104 0.82 2.21 5.04
CA GLN A 104 1.17 3.50 5.65
C GLN A 104 2.17 4.27 4.80
N HIS A 105 3.13 3.58 4.17
CA HIS A 105 4.16 4.22 3.37
C HIS A 105 3.60 4.76 2.03
N PRO A 106 3.96 5.99 1.63
CA PRO A 106 3.48 6.58 0.37
C PRO A 106 3.75 5.71 -0.87
N SER A 107 4.89 5.00 -0.92
CA SER A 107 5.23 4.12 -2.04
C SER A 107 4.26 2.95 -2.20
N SER A 108 3.79 2.35 -1.09
CA SER A 108 2.79 1.28 -1.12
C SER A 108 1.45 1.80 -1.66
N ARG A 109 1.02 2.98 -1.20
CA ARG A 109 -0.22 3.61 -1.70
C ARG A 109 -0.12 3.97 -3.17
N LEU A 110 1.03 4.49 -3.61
CA LEU A 110 1.26 4.81 -5.02
C LEU A 110 1.23 3.56 -5.90
N ALA A 111 1.87 2.47 -5.45
CA ALA A 111 1.86 1.19 -6.16
C ALA A 111 0.44 0.61 -6.27
N VAL A 112 -0.36 0.65 -5.18
CA VAL A 112 -1.77 0.23 -5.21
C VAL A 112 -2.60 1.06 -6.19
N ARG A 113 -2.43 2.39 -6.21
CA ARG A 113 -3.08 3.28 -7.19
C ARG A 113 -2.68 2.94 -8.62
N ALA A 114 -1.40 2.61 -8.85
CA ALA A 114 -0.90 2.20 -10.15
C ALA A 114 -1.51 0.86 -10.61
N ILE A 115 -1.68 -0.11 -9.69
CA ILE A 115 -2.38 -1.38 -9.97
C ILE A 115 -3.82 -1.11 -10.36
N GLU A 116 -4.56 -0.32 -9.58
CA GLU A 116 -5.94 0.04 -9.90
C GLU A 116 -6.04 0.72 -11.27
N TYR A 117 -5.19 1.72 -11.54
CA TYR A 117 -5.17 2.40 -12.82
C TYR A 117 -4.92 1.45 -13.98
N LEU A 118 -3.88 0.60 -13.86
CA LEU A 118 -3.53 -0.37 -14.90
C LEU A 118 -4.69 -1.33 -15.20
N LEU A 119 -5.31 -1.90 -14.16
CA LEU A 119 -6.28 -2.99 -14.32
C LEU A 119 -7.72 -2.51 -14.55
N ARG A 120 -8.04 -1.25 -14.22
CA ARG A 120 -9.40 -0.69 -14.41
C ARG A 120 -9.50 0.38 -15.50
N LYS A 121 -8.39 1.00 -15.89
CA LYS A 121 -8.39 2.15 -16.81
C LYS A 121 -7.62 1.89 -18.10
N THR A 122 -6.98 0.73 -18.25
CA THR A 122 -6.26 0.36 -19.47
C THR A 122 -6.65 -1.05 -19.91
N ASP A 123 -6.46 -1.34 -21.20
CA ASP A 123 -6.67 -2.67 -21.77
C ASP A 123 -5.36 -3.46 -21.95
N LEU A 124 -4.28 -3.03 -21.27
CA LEU A 124 -2.94 -3.63 -21.44
C LEU A 124 -2.89 -5.07 -20.93
N ILE A 125 -3.62 -5.37 -19.84
CA ILE A 125 -3.75 -6.71 -19.27
C ILE A 125 -5.23 -7.08 -19.30
N SER A 126 -5.56 -8.17 -19.97
CA SER A 126 -6.94 -8.66 -20.08
C SER A 126 -7.35 -9.33 -18.77
N VAL A 127 -8.04 -8.61 -17.93
CA VAL A 127 -8.56 -9.09 -16.65
C VAL A 127 -9.60 -10.18 -16.87
N GLY A 128 -9.61 -11.23 -16.05
CA GLY A 128 -10.54 -12.38 -16.17
C GLY A 128 -10.06 -13.50 -17.10
N GLY A 129 -8.92 -13.33 -17.82
CA GLY A 129 -8.25 -14.38 -18.57
C GLY A 129 -7.23 -15.14 -17.69
N ASP A 130 -6.43 -16.01 -18.32
CA ASP A 130 -5.32 -16.70 -17.65
C ASP A 130 -4.12 -15.75 -17.47
N THR A 131 -4.21 -14.87 -16.48
CA THR A 131 -3.21 -13.86 -16.16
C THR A 131 -2.46 -14.20 -14.88
N ALA A 132 -1.16 -13.88 -14.84
CA ALA A 132 -0.31 -14.14 -13.69
C ALA A 132 0.55 -12.92 -13.33
N PHE A 133 0.78 -12.71 -12.05
CA PHE A 133 1.73 -11.71 -11.57
C PHE A 133 2.89 -12.32 -10.77
N LEU A 134 3.98 -11.56 -10.71
CA LEU A 134 5.10 -11.77 -9.78
C LEU A 134 5.25 -10.53 -8.88
N ASP A 135 5.22 -10.71 -7.56
CA ASP A 135 5.44 -9.66 -6.56
C ASP A 135 6.78 -9.88 -5.86
N ILE A 136 7.77 -9.02 -6.16
CA ILE A 136 9.16 -9.14 -5.71
C ILE A 136 9.36 -8.30 -4.45
N GLY A 137 9.70 -8.95 -3.34
CA GLY A 137 9.69 -8.35 -2.02
C GLY A 137 8.26 -8.10 -1.56
N THR A 138 7.45 -9.18 -1.54
CA THR A 138 6.00 -9.09 -1.35
C THR A 138 5.58 -8.48 0.00
N GLY A 139 6.45 -8.54 1.02
CA GLY A 139 6.16 -7.97 2.35
C GLY A 139 4.87 -8.54 2.93
N THR A 140 3.90 -7.67 3.22
CA THR A 140 2.56 -8.08 3.70
C THR A 140 1.65 -8.69 2.63
N GLY A 141 2.07 -8.73 1.37
CA GLY A 141 1.25 -9.19 0.23
C GLY A 141 0.25 -8.15 -0.29
N ILE A 142 0.30 -6.91 0.17
CA ILE A 142 -0.71 -5.88 -0.19
C ILE A 142 -0.85 -5.67 -1.70
N LEU A 143 0.26 -5.66 -2.46
CA LEU A 143 0.23 -5.46 -3.90
C LEU A 143 -0.36 -6.67 -4.61
N ALA A 144 0.08 -7.86 -4.21
CA ALA A 144 -0.43 -9.15 -4.69
C ALA A 144 -1.95 -9.27 -4.46
N ILE A 145 -2.41 -9.04 -3.23
CA ILE A 145 -3.82 -9.10 -2.86
C ILE A 145 -4.64 -8.08 -3.66
N THR A 146 -4.11 -6.87 -3.85
CA THR A 146 -4.78 -5.85 -4.66
C THR A 146 -4.92 -6.29 -6.14
N ALA A 147 -3.86 -6.86 -6.73
CA ALA A 147 -3.89 -7.34 -8.10
C ALA A 147 -4.91 -8.49 -8.29
N LEU A 148 -4.96 -9.43 -7.34
CA LEU A 148 -5.95 -10.51 -7.33
C LEU A 148 -7.38 -10.00 -7.17
N GLY A 149 -7.57 -8.99 -6.32
CA GLY A 149 -8.86 -8.34 -6.10
C GLY A 149 -9.39 -7.63 -7.34
N PHE A 150 -8.52 -7.10 -8.18
CA PHE A 150 -8.87 -6.51 -9.48
C PHE A 150 -8.90 -7.52 -10.64
N GLY A 151 -8.81 -8.83 -10.35
CA GLY A 151 -9.13 -9.88 -11.31
C GLY A 151 -7.94 -10.50 -12.04
N ILE A 152 -6.69 -10.24 -11.62
CA ILE A 152 -5.57 -11.12 -12.02
C ILE A 152 -5.85 -12.51 -11.44
N THR A 153 -5.65 -13.55 -12.24
CA THR A 153 -6.11 -14.89 -11.90
C THR A 153 -5.28 -15.53 -10.80
N ARG A 154 -3.95 -15.44 -10.88
CA ARG A 154 -3.02 -16.03 -9.92
C ARG A 154 -1.71 -15.25 -9.84
N GLY A 155 -0.92 -15.53 -8.82
CA GLY A 155 0.39 -14.93 -8.68
C GLY A 155 1.34 -15.60 -7.72
N VAL A 156 2.58 -15.18 -7.82
CA VAL A 156 3.67 -15.61 -6.95
C VAL A 156 4.23 -14.38 -6.26
N GLY A 157 4.35 -14.43 -4.94
CA GLY A 157 5.11 -13.48 -4.15
C GLY A 157 6.41 -14.11 -3.68
N ILE A 158 7.51 -13.39 -3.79
CA ILE A 158 8.79 -13.82 -3.24
C ILE A 158 9.27 -12.79 -2.21
N ASP A 159 9.85 -13.27 -1.13
CA ASP A 159 10.51 -12.43 -0.13
C ASP A 159 11.62 -13.22 0.57
N ILE A 160 12.72 -12.54 0.89
CA ILE A 160 13.84 -13.15 1.61
C ILE A 160 13.54 -13.29 3.12
N ASP A 161 12.62 -12.44 3.64
CA ASP A 161 12.25 -12.45 5.06
C ASP A 161 11.15 -13.49 5.32
N PRO A 162 11.42 -14.52 6.15
CA PRO A 162 10.41 -15.52 6.51
C PRO A 162 9.21 -14.93 7.26
N CYS A 163 9.39 -13.82 7.99
CA CYS A 163 8.28 -13.13 8.66
C CYS A 163 7.36 -12.49 7.61
N ALA A 164 7.92 -11.84 6.58
CA ALA A 164 7.16 -11.26 5.49
C ALA A 164 6.36 -12.34 4.73
N ARG A 165 7.00 -13.46 4.41
CA ARG A 165 6.32 -14.58 3.74
C ARG A 165 5.13 -15.11 4.54
N ARG A 166 5.29 -15.26 5.85
CA ARG A 166 4.20 -15.69 6.74
C ARG A 166 3.08 -14.65 6.77
N GLU A 167 3.39 -13.37 6.96
CA GLU A 167 2.41 -12.29 6.98
C GLU A 167 1.65 -12.20 5.66
N ALA A 168 2.32 -12.35 4.51
CA ALA A 168 1.67 -12.36 3.20
C ALA A 168 0.67 -13.53 3.06
N MET A 169 1.03 -14.72 3.54
CA MET A 169 0.13 -15.87 3.53
C MET A 169 -1.08 -15.67 4.46
N GLU A 170 -0.85 -15.18 5.68
CA GLU A 170 -1.92 -14.87 6.64
C GLU A 170 -2.89 -13.83 6.06
N ASN A 171 -2.37 -12.78 5.43
CA ASN A 171 -3.19 -11.78 4.74
C ASN A 171 -3.90 -12.34 3.51
N ALA A 172 -3.30 -13.27 2.77
CA ALA A 172 -3.97 -13.95 1.66
C ALA A 172 -5.23 -14.69 2.12
N VAL A 173 -5.13 -15.45 3.22
CA VAL A 173 -6.27 -16.13 3.86
C VAL A 173 -7.34 -15.12 4.28
N GLN A 174 -6.95 -13.99 4.91
CA GLN A 174 -7.88 -12.94 5.34
C GLN A 174 -8.64 -12.28 4.18
N ASN A 175 -8.12 -12.39 2.98
CA ASN A 175 -8.72 -11.83 1.76
C ASN A 175 -9.29 -12.90 0.82
N TYR A 176 -9.32 -14.17 1.24
CA TYR A 176 -9.85 -15.31 0.47
C TYR A 176 -9.17 -15.48 -0.90
N VAL A 177 -7.86 -15.31 -0.94
CA VAL A 177 -7.05 -15.41 -2.19
C VAL A 177 -5.90 -16.41 -2.06
N GLU A 178 -5.83 -17.19 -0.99
CA GLU A 178 -4.75 -18.14 -0.69
C GLU A 178 -4.59 -19.20 -1.78
N ASP A 179 -5.67 -19.64 -2.41
CA ASP A 179 -5.62 -20.63 -3.50
C ASP A 179 -5.03 -20.06 -4.80
N ARG A 180 -4.96 -18.74 -4.92
CA ARG A 180 -4.48 -18.03 -6.11
C ARG A 180 -3.15 -17.31 -5.88
N PHE A 181 -2.65 -17.28 -4.64
CA PHE A 181 -1.43 -16.57 -4.26
C PHE A 181 -0.44 -17.52 -3.59
N GLN A 182 0.66 -17.81 -4.28
CA GLN A 182 1.74 -18.62 -3.75
C GLN A 182 2.87 -17.72 -3.24
N VAL A 183 3.23 -17.86 -1.97
CA VAL A 183 4.37 -17.16 -1.39
C VAL A 183 5.55 -18.10 -1.25
N ARG A 184 6.73 -17.72 -1.76
CA ARG A 184 7.88 -18.60 -1.89
C ARG A 184 9.15 -17.97 -1.30
N ASP A 185 10.02 -18.85 -0.77
CA ASP A 185 11.42 -18.57 -0.49
C ASP A 185 12.24 -18.96 -1.73
N GLN A 186 12.30 -18.05 -2.68
CA GLN A 186 12.92 -18.33 -3.96
C GLN A 186 13.68 -17.10 -4.46
N ASP A 187 14.90 -17.31 -4.94
CA ASP A 187 15.64 -16.23 -5.60
C ASP A 187 15.02 -15.93 -6.97
N LEU A 188 15.06 -14.65 -7.36
CA LEU A 188 14.53 -14.21 -8.65
C LEU A 188 15.17 -14.96 -9.82
N SER A 189 16.45 -15.36 -9.71
CA SER A 189 17.20 -16.09 -10.74
C SER A 189 16.68 -17.51 -10.99
N GLU A 190 15.97 -18.08 -10.04
CA GLU A 190 15.39 -19.44 -10.14
C GLU A 190 14.02 -19.45 -10.81
N ILE A 191 13.43 -18.27 -11.02
CA ILE A 191 12.11 -18.13 -11.65
C ILE A 191 12.26 -18.26 -13.17
N GLN A 192 11.54 -19.21 -13.74
CA GLN A 192 11.55 -19.49 -15.20
C GLN A 192 10.24 -19.06 -15.87
N SER A 193 9.17 -18.90 -15.12
CA SER A 193 7.87 -18.50 -15.64
C SER A 193 7.85 -17.04 -16.07
N ARG A 194 6.97 -16.72 -17.04
CA ARG A 194 6.72 -15.33 -17.44
C ARG A 194 5.37 -14.87 -16.92
N PHE A 195 5.27 -13.57 -16.62
CA PHE A 195 4.15 -12.94 -15.96
C PHE A 195 3.58 -11.78 -16.79
N ASP A 196 2.30 -11.57 -16.69
CA ASP A 196 1.60 -10.43 -17.31
C ASP A 196 1.86 -9.14 -16.54
N LEU A 197 2.05 -9.25 -15.21
CA LEU A 197 2.31 -8.14 -14.32
C LEU A 197 3.48 -8.46 -13.39
N ILE A 198 4.45 -7.54 -13.28
CA ILE A 198 5.52 -7.62 -12.28
C ILE A 198 5.37 -6.44 -11.33
N LEU A 199 5.32 -6.73 -10.04
CA LEU A 199 5.20 -5.77 -8.94
C LEU A 199 6.52 -5.76 -8.15
N ALA A 200 7.02 -4.58 -7.81
CA ALA A 200 8.14 -4.45 -6.91
C ALA A 200 8.13 -3.08 -6.20
N ASN A 201 7.98 -3.09 -4.88
CA ASN A 201 8.09 -1.90 -4.05
C ASN A 201 9.37 -1.97 -3.23
N LEU A 202 10.50 -1.72 -3.89
CA LEU A 202 11.84 -1.93 -3.36
C LEU A 202 12.70 -0.65 -3.49
N ARG A 203 13.81 -0.59 -2.75
CA ARG A 203 14.76 0.52 -2.84
C ARG A 203 15.43 0.57 -4.21
N SER A 204 15.71 1.79 -4.71
CA SER A 204 16.33 2.03 -6.02
C SER A 204 17.54 1.15 -6.32
N PRO A 205 18.53 0.93 -5.41
CA PRO A 205 19.67 0.07 -5.71
C PRO A 205 19.28 -1.38 -5.99
N THR A 206 18.27 -1.90 -5.27
CA THR A 206 17.77 -3.27 -5.50
C THR A 206 17.07 -3.35 -6.85
N LEU A 207 16.17 -2.41 -7.14
CA LEU A 207 15.46 -2.35 -8.43
C LEU A 207 16.45 -2.29 -9.60
N SER A 208 17.46 -1.42 -9.53
CA SER A 208 18.48 -1.29 -10.59
C SER A 208 19.22 -2.59 -10.84
N ARG A 209 19.56 -3.33 -9.78
CA ARG A 209 20.27 -4.61 -9.87
C ARG A 209 19.45 -5.68 -10.57
N ILE A 210 18.14 -5.77 -10.29
CA ILE A 210 17.27 -6.85 -10.80
C ILE A 210 16.48 -6.45 -12.04
N PHE A 211 16.55 -5.19 -12.50
CA PHE A 211 15.73 -4.65 -13.58
C PHE A 211 15.78 -5.47 -14.88
N LYS A 212 17.00 -5.82 -15.32
CA LYS A 212 17.18 -6.63 -16.55
C LYS A 212 16.51 -8.00 -16.43
N GLN A 213 16.66 -8.63 -15.27
CA GLN A 213 16.06 -9.94 -15.00
C GLN A 213 14.53 -9.88 -14.96
N MET A 214 13.95 -8.85 -14.32
CA MET A 214 12.51 -8.62 -14.40
C MET A 214 12.02 -8.52 -15.84
N GLY A 215 12.78 -7.83 -16.71
CA GLY A 215 12.45 -7.72 -18.14
C GLY A 215 12.37 -9.07 -18.86
N THR A 216 13.19 -10.05 -18.49
CA THR A 216 13.13 -11.41 -19.10
C THR A 216 11.93 -12.23 -18.64
N LEU A 217 11.40 -11.91 -17.47
CA LEU A 217 10.24 -12.58 -16.88
C LEU A 217 8.89 -11.94 -17.28
N LEU A 218 8.92 -10.80 -17.97
CA LEU A 218 7.70 -10.14 -18.43
C LEU A 218 7.22 -10.74 -19.75
N LYS A 219 5.92 -10.98 -19.84
CA LYS A 219 5.26 -11.33 -21.12
C LYS A 219 5.15 -10.09 -22.01
N GLN A 220 4.81 -10.32 -23.28
CA GLN A 220 4.50 -9.28 -24.28
C GLN A 220 3.09 -9.57 -24.86
N PRO A 221 2.07 -8.71 -24.62
CA PRO A 221 2.10 -7.50 -23.76
C PRO A 221 2.20 -7.83 -22.28
N GLY A 222 2.69 -6.87 -21.49
CA GLY A 222 2.79 -6.98 -20.03
C GLY A 222 3.21 -5.66 -19.39
N ALA A 223 3.12 -5.56 -18.07
CA ALA A 223 3.42 -4.36 -17.32
C ALA A 223 4.31 -4.61 -16.10
N MET A 224 5.09 -3.58 -15.72
CA MET A 224 5.79 -3.53 -14.45
C MET A 224 5.34 -2.32 -13.64
N ILE A 225 5.04 -2.53 -12.37
CA ILE A 225 4.80 -1.45 -11.42
C ILE A 225 5.95 -1.45 -10.41
N LEU A 226 6.79 -0.43 -10.51
CA LEU A 226 7.96 -0.26 -9.68
C LEU A 226 7.78 0.95 -8.77
N SER A 227 8.01 0.78 -7.48
CA SER A 227 7.87 1.82 -6.46
C SER A 227 8.97 1.71 -5.41
N GLY A 228 9.01 2.64 -4.44
CA GLY A 228 10.07 2.70 -3.44
C GLY A 228 11.29 3.49 -3.91
N ILE A 229 11.17 4.16 -5.06
CA ILE A 229 12.19 5.02 -5.63
C ILE A 229 12.12 6.39 -4.94
N LYS A 230 13.24 6.86 -4.41
CA LYS A 230 13.36 8.22 -3.89
C LYS A 230 13.75 9.14 -5.05
N ALA A 231 13.18 10.36 -5.06
CA ALA A 231 13.74 11.46 -5.85
C ALA A 231 15.08 11.86 -5.21
N ASP A 232 16.11 12.00 -6.02
CA ASP A 232 17.42 12.53 -5.61
C ASP A 232 17.32 14.02 -5.31
#